data_1d2e558526b6b22060b117ee7c2cf214
#
_entry.id   1d2e558526b6b22060b117ee7c2cf214
#
_cell.length_a   1.000
_cell.length_b   1.000
_cell.length_c   1.000
_cell.angle_alpha   90.00
_cell.angle_beta   90.00
_cell.angle_gamma   90.00
#
_symmetry.space_group_name_H-M   'P 1'
#
loop_
_entity.id
_entity.type
_entity.pdbx_description
1 polymer ?
#
loop_
_entity_poly.entity_id
_entity_poly.type
_entity_poly.pdbx_seq_one_letter_code
_entity_poly.pdbx_strand_id
1 'polypeptide(L)'
;IAYYAAKKILDNNEKTSVAFFSLEMSSEQLSTRIISEQSRIRSHDIRTGKVSEKEFDQFIEATRNIQNLPLYIDETPAITISAVRNRARRIKRLFGLDLVVVDYIQLMRTGNPKVEGRVQEISEITQGLKALAKELNVPVLALSQLSRAVEQRDDKKPQLSDLRESGSIEQDADVVMFVFRQAYYEEKKEPKLGSIEHAEWQQKMDEISRVAEIIIDKQRHGPTGKVKVEFEAMYTKFK
;
A
#
# COMPACT_ATOMS: atom_id res chain seq x y z
N ILE A 1 5.85 -3.51 0.63
CA ILE A 1 6.24 -4.06 -0.68
C ILE A 1 7.35 -3.21 -1.31
N ALA A 2 7.15 -1.91 -1.57
CA ALA A 2 8.15 -1.03 -2.21
C ALA A 2 9.51 -1.05 -1.51
N TYR A 3 9.51 -0.91 -0.17
CA TYR A 3 10.72 -1.01 0.64
C TYR A 3 11.45 -2.36 0.46
N TYR A 4 10.71 -3.47 0.54
CA TYR A 4 11.31 -4.80 0.41
C TYR A 4 11.80 -5.11 -1.00
N ALA A 5 11.12 -4.58 -2.02
CA ALA A 5 11.60 -4.66 -3.40
C ALA A 5 12.92 -3.88 -3.57
N ALA A 6 12.98 -2.63 -3.08
CA ALA A 6 14.19 -1.82 -3.14
C ALA A 6 15.35 -2.44 -2.32
N LYS A 7 15.06 -3.01 -1.15
CA LYS A 7 16.04 -3.72 -0.34
C LYS A 7 16.61 -4.93 -1.08
N LYS A 8 15.76 -5.74 -1.72
CA LYS A 8 16.19 -6.91 -2.49
C LYS A 8 17.07 -6.51 -3.68
N ILE A 9 16.74 -5.42 -4.36
CA ILE A 9 17.57 -4.84 -5.44
C ILE A 9 18.96 -4.47 -4.89
N LEU A 10 19.01 -3.77 -3.76
CA LEU A 10 20.26 -3.40 -3.10
C LEU A 10 21.08 -4.62 -2.67
N ASP A 11 20.45 -5.58 -2.01
CA ASP A 11 21.09 -6.80 -1.51
C ASP A 11 21.66 -7.65 -2.65
N ASN A 12 21.01 -7.68 -3.82
CA ASN A 12 21.46 -8.35 -5.03
C ASN A 12 22.48 -7.54 -5.84
N ASN A 13 22.79 -6.30 -5.45
CA ASN A 13 23.66 -5.38 -6.17
C ASN A 13 23.20 -5.12 -7.62
N GLU A 14 21.87 -5.07 -7.84
CA GLU A 14 21.27 -4.82 -9.15
C GLU A 14 21.24 -3.32 -9.46
N LYS A 15 21.48 -2.98 -10.73
CA LYS A 15 21.42 -1.59 -11.20
C LYS A 15 20.02 -1.22 -11.69
N THR A 16 19.07 -1.22 -10.76
CA THR A 16 17.67 -0.88 -11.03
C THR A 16 17.05 -0.22 -9.79
N SER A 17 15.79 0.17 -9.86
CA SER A 17 15.14 0.95 -8.80
C SER A 17 13.64 0.69 -8.71
N VAL A 18 13.03 1.24 -7.64
CA VAL A 18 11.60 1.30 -7.40
C VAL A 18 11.14 2.77 -7.44
N ALA A 19 10.09 3.08 -8.20
CA ALA A 19 9.44 4.38 -8.18
C ALA A 19 8.14 4.31 -7.36
N PHE A 20 7.98 5.21 -6.39
CA PHE A 20 6.81 5.31 -5.55
C PHE A 20 6.17 6.69 -5.68
N PHE A 21 4.98 6.76 -6.26
CA PHE A 21 4.18 7.97 -6.36
C PHE A 21 3.22 8.02 -5.18
N SER A 22 3.53 8.86 -4.20
CA SER A 22 2.74 9.05 -2.98
C SER A 22 1.89 10.30 -3.12
N LEU A 23 0.59 10.11 -3.25
CA LEU A 23 -0.32 11.23 -3.53
C LEU A 23 -1.04 11.72 -2.27
N GLU A 24 -0.99 10.93 -1.19
CA GLU A 24 -1.61 11.25 0.10
C GLU A 24 -0.58 11.59 1.17
N MET A 25 0.53 10.86 1.20
CA MET A 25 1.54 10.98 2.24
C MET A 25 2.80 11.68 1.75
N SER A 26 3.41 12.51 2.60
CA SER A 26 4.74 13.05 2.32
C SER A 26 5.83 11.98 2.38
N SER A 27 6.96 12.25 1.74
CA SER A 27 8.17 11.41 1.77
C SER A 27 8.67 11.21 3.21
N GLU A 28 8.55 12.24 4.05
CA GLU A 28 8.89 12.18 5.47
C GLU A 28 8.00 11.21 6.25
N GLN A 29 6.68 11.24 6.00
CA GLN A 29 5.74 10.33 6.64
C GLN A 29 5.98 8.88 6.22
N LEU A 30 6.26 8.63 4.94
CA LEU A 30 6.61 7.30 4.43
C LEU A 30 7.93 6.80 5.03
N SER A 31 8.96 7.65 5.06
CA SER A 31 10.24 7.30 5.65
C SER A 31 10.10 6.98 7.14
N THR A 32 9.32 7.76 7.89
CA THR A 32 9.02 7.49 9.30
C THR A 32 8.35 6.13 9.50
N ARG A 33 7.42 5.73 8.62
CA ARG A 33 6.79 4.40 8.68
C ARG A 33 7.80 3.29 8.42
N ILE A 34 8.66 3.45 7.42
CA ILE A 34 9.70 2.46 7.10
C ILE A 34 10.70 2.36 8.27
N ILE A 35 11.14 3.50 8.83
CA ILE A 35 12.04 3.53 9.98
C ILE A 35 11.39 2.82 11.18
N SER A 36 10.13 3.12 11.49
CA SER A 36 9.37 2.47 12.57
C SER A 36 9.32 0.95 12.41
N GLU A 37 9.05 0.48 11.19
CA GLU A 37 9.03 -0.95 10.87
C GLU A 37 10.41 -1.61 11.06
N GLN A 38 11.48 -0.93 10.67
CA GLN A 38 12.84 -1.49 10.71
C GLN A 38 13.50 -1.37 12.08
N SER A 39 13.35 -0.25 12.76
CA SER A 39 13.90 -0.02 14.11
C SER A 39 13.08 -0.66 15.22
N ARG A 40 11.84 -1.07 14.95
CA ARG A 40 10.85 -1.53 15.94
C ARG A 40 10.53 -0.47 17.02
N ILE A 41 10.55 0.79 16.62
CA ILE A 41 10.12 1.92 17.42
C ILE A 41 8.79 2.41 16.88
N ARG A 42 7.79 2.66 17.73
CA ARG A 42 6.48 3.11 17.27
C ARG A 42 6.58 4.45 16.54
N SER A 43 5.89 4.60 15.42
CA SER A 43 5.89 5.86 14.64
C SER A 43 5.47 7.06 15.48
N HIS A 44 4.60 6.87 16.48
CA HIS A 44 4.21 7.90 17.42
C HIS A 44 5.39 8.38 18.27
N ASP A 45 6.19 7.44 18.80
CA ASP A 45 7.33 7.76 19.68
C ASP A 45 8.44 8.45 18.89
N ILE A 46 8.67 8.04 17.65
CA ILE A 46 9.60 8.74 16.73
C ILE A 46 9.15 10.20 16.53
N ARG A 47 7.87 10.43 16.23
CA ARG A 47 7.35 11.79 15.97
C ARG A 47 7.34 12.69 17.20
N THR A 48 7.18 12.11 18.39
CA THR A 48 7.11 12.88 19.65
C THR A 48 8.46 12.99 20.33
N GLY A 49 9.51 12.38 19.78
CA GLY A 49 10.84 12.37 20.37
C GLY A 49 10.95 11.54 21.67
N LYS A 50 9.96 10.66 21.94
CA LYS A 50 9.94 9.79 23.12
C LYS A 50 10.69 8.49 22.83
N VAL A 51 11.99 8.62 22.60
CA VAL A 51 12.87 7.52 22.21
C VAL A 51 13.96 7.41 23.24
N SER A 52 14.21 6.21 23.78
CA SER A 52 15.33 5.94 24.68
C SER A 52 16.67 6.00 23.93
N GLU A 53 17.78 6.12 24.64
CA GLU A 53 19.11 6.15 24.03
C GLU A 53 19.39 4.91 23.17
N LYS A 54 19.02 3.72 23.64
CA LYS A 54 19.14 2.47 22.89
C LYS A 54 18.28 2.47 21.62
N GLU A 55 17.05 2.96 21.70
CA GLU A 55 16.16 3.07 20.54
C GLU A 55 16.68 4.11 19.54
N PHE A 56 17.36 5.16 20.02
CA PHE A 56 17.97 6.16 19.16
C PHE A 56 19.07 5.54 18.27
N ASP A 57 19.90 4.66 18.82
CA ASP A 57 20.89 3.93 18.02
C ASP A 57 20.23 3.07 16.95
N GLN A 58 19.14 2.37 17.28
CA GLN A 58 18.36 1.57 16.32
C GLN A 58 17.73 2.46 15.24
N PHE A 59 17.25 3.65 15.62
CA PHE A 59 16.72 4.64 14.68
C PHE A 59 17.80 5.11 13.69
N ILE A 60 19.00 5.42 14.17
CA ILE A 60 20.12 5.85 13.32
C ILE A 60 20.53 4.74 12.35
N GLU A 61 20.63 3.50 12.83
CA GLU A 61 20.95 2.35 11.98
C GLU A 61 19.89 2.14 10.88
N ALA A 62 18.61 2.15 11.25
CA ALA A 62 17.51 2.04 10.30
C ALA A 62 17.53 3.17 9.25
N THR A 63 17.81 4.40 9.68
CA THR A 63 17.91 5.57 8.79
C THR A 63 19.04 5.41 7.77
N ARG A 64 20.23 4.96 8.21
CA ARG A 64 21.36 4.70 7.30
C ARG A 64 21.03 3.63 6.26
N ASN A 65 20.36 2.57 6.67
CA ASN A 65 19.96 1.49 5.77
C ASN A 65 18.96 1.96 4.70
N ILE A 66 18.08 2.90 5.04
CA ILE A 66 17.09 3.45 4.10
C ILE A 66 17.71 4.42 3.11
N GLN A 67 18.69 5.22 3.52
CA GLN A 67 19.33 6.23 2.65
C GLN A 67 19.97 5.62 1.40
N ASN A 68 20.42 4.38 1.46
CA ASN A 68 21.08 3.69 0.36
C ASN A 68 20.12 2.92 -0.55
N LEU A 69 18.81 2.91 -0.23
CA LEU A 69 17.83 2.16 -1.03
C LEU A 69 17.60 2.84 -2.39
N PRO A 70 17.54 2.06 -3.48
CA PRO A 70 17.15 2.56 -4.79
C PRO A 70 15.61 2.76 -4.87
N LEU A 71 15.07 3.59 -3.97
CA LEU A 71 13.65 3.91 -3.81
C LEU A 71 13.44 5.41 -4.06
N TYR A 72 12.83 5.74 -5.20
CA TYR A 72 12.50 7.11 -5.58
C TYR A 72 11.06 7.42 -5.20
N ILE A 73 10.87 8.35 -4.27
CA ILE A 73 9.55 8.79 -3.80
C ILE A 73 9.22 10.13 -4.46
N ASP A 74 8.07 10.19 -5.08
CA ASP A 74 7.49 11.40 -5.68
C ASP A 74 6.17 11.72 -4.95
N GLU A 75 6.11 12.86 -4.30
CA GLU A 75 4.97 13.31 -3.48
C GLU A 75 4.16 14.43 -4.14
N THR A 76 4.25 14.55 -5.48
CA THR A 76 3.50 15.57 -6.21
C THR A 76 1.99 15.30 -6.13
N PRO A 77 1.20 16.18 -5.52
CA PRO A 77 -0.24 15.97 -5.38
C PRO A 77 -0.94 16.09 -6.73
N ALA A 78 -2.07 15.40 -6.89
CA ALA A 78 -2.91 15.44 -8.07
C ALA A 78 -2.14 15.23 -9.40
N ILE A 79 -1.10 14.40 -9.37
CA ILE A 79 -0.26 14.12 -10.53
C ILE A 79 -1.08 13.52 -11.67
N THR A 80 -0.79 13.92 -12.91
CA THR A 80 -1.45 13.33 -14.09
C THR A 80 -0.77 12.04 -14.51
N ILE A 81 -1.54 11.14 -15.16
CA ILE A 81 -0.97 9.90 -15.72
C ILE A 81 0.18 10.17 -16.70
N SER A 82 0.09 11.23 -17.47
CA SER A 82 1.17 11.66 -18.39
C SER A 82 2.44 12.07 -17.64
N ALA A 83 2.31 12.76 -16.50
CA ALA A 83 3.45 13.13 -15.68
C ALA A 83 4.09 11.91 -15.00
N VAL A 84 3.29 10.97 -14.45
CA VAL A 84 3.80 9.68 -13.94
C VAL A 84 4.60 8.95 -15.00
N ARG A 85 4.06 8.83 -16.22
CA ARG A 85 4.70 8.18 -17.34
C ARG A 85 6.07 8.82 -17.69
N ASN A 86 6.12 10.15 -17.77
CA ASN A 86 7.34 10.86 -18.09
C ASN A 86 8.42 10.69 -16.99
N ARG A 87 8.02 10.74 -15.71
CA ARG A 87 8.93 10.55 -14.59
C ARG A 87 9.43 9.11 -14.50
N ALA A 88 8.57 8.12 -14.66
CA ALA A 88 8.94 6.71 -14.69
C ALA A 88 9.92 6.40 -15.84
N ARG A 89 9.68 6.94 -17.03
CA ARG A 89 10.62 6.85 -18.17
C ARG A 89 12.00 7.44 -17.84
N ARG A 90 12.02 8.61 -17.19
CA ARG A 90 13.27 9.26 -16.79
C ARG A 90 14.04 8.41 -15.78
N ILE A 91 13.35 7.89 -14.74
CA ILE A 91 13.96 7.01 -13.73
C ILE A 91 14.52 5.76 -14.42
N LYS A 92 13.73 5.09 -15.27
CA LYS A 92 14.16 3.89 -15.98
C LYS A 92 15.42 4.13 -16.83
N ARG A 93 15.48 5.26 -17.53
CA ARG A 93 16.64 5.60 -18.37
C ARG A 93 17.91 5.88 -17.57
N LEU A 94 17.79 6.51 -16.40
CA LEU A 94 18.94 6.95 -15.60
C LEU A 94 19.44 5.87 -14.64
N PHE A 95 18.51 5.12 -14.04
CA PHE A 95 18.80 4.25 -12.90
C PHE A 95 18.31 2.81 -13.08
N GLY A 96 17.59 2.51 -14.17
CA GLY A 96 16.79 1.30 -14.25
C GLY A 96 15.50 1.42 -13.45
N LEU A 97 14.51 0.55 -13.72
CA LEU A 97 13.22 0.57 -13.02
C LEU A 97 12.59 -0.80 -13.11
N ASP A 98 12.27 -1.41 -11.94
CA ASP A 98 11.69 -2.75 -11.83
C ASP A 98 10.29 -2.77 -11.18
N LEU A 99 9.89 -1.68 -10.52
CA LEU A 99 8.55 -1.57 -9.93
C LEU A 99 8.10 -0.10 -9.91
N VAL A 100 6.86 0.12 -10.29
CA VAL A 100 6.15 1.39 -10.06
C VAL A 100 5.04 1.15 -9.04
N VAL A 101 4.97 2.00 -8.01
CA VAL A 101 3.89 2.01 -7.03
C VAL A 101 3.16 3.34 -7.08
N VAL A 102 1.84 3.31 -7.05
CA VAL A 102 0.98 4.51 -7.01
C VAL A 102 0.02 4.43 -5.83
N ASP A 103 0.12 5.38 -4.89
CA ASP A 103 -0.69 5.43 -3.66
C ASP A 103 -1.44 6.78 -3.57
N TYR A 104 -2.71 6.82 -3.94
CA TYR A 104 -3.61 5.88 -4.56
C TYR A 104 -4.29 6.52 -5.79
N ILE A 105 -4.80 5.69 -6.69
CA ILE A 105 -5.22 6.16 -8.04
C ILE A 105 -6.34 7.21 -8.02
N GLN A 106 -7.21 7.23 -7.00
CA GLN A 106 -8.29 8.22 -6.90
C GLN A 106 -7.77 9.64 -6.61
N LEU A 107 -6.50 9.82 -6.24
CA LEU A 107 -5.90 11.15 -6.10
C LEU A 107 -5.23 11.64 -7.38
N MET A 108 -5.09 10.77 -8.39
CA MET A 108 -4.58 11.15 -9.70
C MET A 108 -5.58 11.98 -10.50
N ARG A 109 -5.07 12.64 -11.53
CA ARG A 109 -5.84 13.35 -12.55
C ARG A 109 -5.53 12.81 -13.94
N THR A 110 -6.53 12.84 -14.83
CA THR A 110 -6.28 12.51 -16.24
C THR A 110 -5.46 13.60 -16.95
N GLY A 111 -5.70 14.86 -16.64
CA GLY A 111 -5.15 16.00 -17.37
C GLY A 111 -5.86 16.26 -18.72
N ASN A 112 -6.87 15.47 -19.05
CA ASN A 112 -7.66 15.63 -20.27
C ASN A 112 -8.95 16.39 -19.95
N PRO A 113 -9.13 17.63 -20.45
CA PRO A 113 -10.31 18.45 -20.14
C PRO A 113 -11.62 17.94 -20.76
N LYS A 114 -11.55 16.94 -21.65
CA LYS A 114 -12.72 16.34 -22.29
C LYS A 114 -13.33 15.19 -21.49
N VAL A 115 -12.68 14.78 -20.42
CA VAL A 115 -13.17 13.69 -19.56
C VAL A 115 -14.20 14.26 -18.59
N GLU A 116 -15.45 13.80 -18.73
CA GLU A 116 -16.55 14.17 -17.87
C GLU A 116 -16.91 13.03 -16.92
N GLY A 117 -16.83 13.32 -15.62
CA GLY A 117 -17.20 12.38 -14.57
C GLY A 117 -16.07 11.47 -14.08
N ARG A 118 -16.22 11.10 -12.81
CA ARG A 118 -15.19 10.38 -12.04
C ARG A 118 -14.88 8.99 -12.59
N VAL A 119 -15.90 8.27 -13.02
CA VAL A 119 -15.74 6.91 -13.56
C VAL A 119 -14.87 6.92 -14.82
N GLN A 120 -15.11 7.90 -15.72
CA GLN A 120 -14.33 8.02 -16.94
C GLN A 120 -12.90 8.47 -16.65
N GLU A 121 -12.70 9.37 -15.67
CA GLU A 121 -11.38 9.80 -15.23
C GLU A 121 -10.54 8.62 -14.71
N ILE A 122 -11.11 7.78 -13.85
CA ILE A 122 -10.43 6.58 -13.34
C ILE A 122 -10.14 5.58 -14.47
N SER A 123 -11.06 5.41 -15.40
CA SER A 123 -10.85 4.54 -16.56
C SER A 123 -9.66 4.99 -17.42
N GLU A 124 -9.51 6.28 -17.69
CA GLU A 124 -8.36 6.80 -18.43
C GLU A 124 -7.05 6.61 -17.67
N ILE A 125 -7.09 6.80 -16.33
CA ILE A 125 -5.93 6.59 -15.47
C ILE A 125 -5.50 5.12 -15.48
N THR A 126 -6.43 4.15 -15.30
CA THR A 126 -6.11 2.72 -15.25
C THR A 126 -5.58 2.21 -16.58
N GLN A 127 -6.17 2.63 -17.69
CA GLN A 127 -5.68 2.33 -19.04
C GLN A 127 -4.29 2.92 -19.26
N GLY A 128 -4.05 4.15 -18.78
CA GLY A 128 -2.75 4.80 -18.83
C GLY A 128 -1.68 4.07 -18.01
N LEU A 129 -2.02 3.59 -16.80
CA LEU A 129 -1.13 2.78 -15.98
C LEU A 129 -0.82 1.42 -16.64
N LYS A 130 -1.83 0.79 -17.24
CA LYS A 130 -1.64 -0.44 -18.01
C LYS A 130 -0.73 -0.24 -19.23
N ALA A 131 -0.92 0.86 -19.95
CA ALA A 131 -0.05 1.24 -21.07
C ALA A 131 1.39 1.48 -20.59
N LEU A 132 1.58 2.19 -19.47
CA LEU A 132 2.87 2.43 -18.85
C LEU A 132 3.59 1.10 -18.50
N ALA A 133 2.88 0.17 -17.86
CA ALA A 133 3.43 -1.14 -17.49
C ALA A 133 3.96 -1.90 -18.72
N LYS A 134 3.18 -1.90 -19.80
CA LYS A 134 3.57 -2.55 -21.07
C LYS A 134 4.75 -1.82 -21.73
N GLU A 135 4.69 -0.50 -21.84
CA GLU A 135 5.71 0.31 -22.49
C GLU A 135 7.08 0.18 -21.82
N LEU A 136 7.09 0.25 -20.50
CA LEU A 136 8.32 0.14 -19.73
C LEU A 136 8.72 -1.30 -19.42
N ASN A 137 7.87 -2.28 -19.72
CA ASN A 137 8.04 -3.67 -19.27
C ASN A 137 8.35 -3.74 -17.77
N VAL A 138 7.49 -3.12 -16.95
CA VAL A 138 7.65 -3.00 -15.49
C VAL A 138 6.29 -3.21 -14.84
N PRO A 139 6.18 -4.03 -13.78
CA PRO A 139 4.96 -4.14 -13.01
C PRO A 139 4.57 -2.81 -12.38
N VAL A 140 3.25 -2.54 -12.39
CA VAL A 140 2.66 -1.37 -11.73
C VAL A 140 1.75 -1.86 -10.63
N LEU A 141 2.06 -1.52 -9.39
CA LEU A 141 1.23 -1.75 -8.21
C LEU A 141 0.43 -0.48 -7.91
N ALA A 142 -0.85 -0.48 -8.27
CA ALA A 142 -1.74 0.64 -8.02
C ALA A 142 -2.63 0.35 -6.80
N LEU A 143 -2.60 1.23 -5.81
CA LEU A 143 -3.50 1.16 -4.67
C LEU A 143 -4.82 1.82 -5.05
N SER A 144 -5.92 1.26 -4.56
CA SER A 144 -7.26 1.77 -4.78
C SER A 144 -8.06 1.79 -3.49
N GLN A 145 -8.72 2.90 -3.23
CA GLN A 145 -9.69 2.99 -2.15
C GLN A 145 -10.95 2.20 -2.51
N LEU A 146 -11.51 1.49 -1.54
CA LEU A 146 -12.75 0.77 -1.69
C LEU A 146 -13.98 1.68 -1.48
N SER A 147 -15.11 1.29 -2.07
CA SER A 147 -16.40 1.90 -1.78
C SER A 147 -16.75 1.76 -0.30
N ARG A 148 -17.32 2.80 0.28
CA ARG A 148 -17.82 2.78 1.67
C ARG A 148 -18.96 1.78 1.88
N ALA A 149 -19.56 1.26 0.82
CA ALA A 149 -20.61 0.26 0.89
C ALA A 149 -20.15 -1.04 1.61
N VAL A 150 -18.85 -1.37 1.55
CA VAL A 150 -18.28 -2.50 2.30
C VAL A 150 -18.52 -2.37 3.81
N GLU A 151 -18.52 -1.13 4.34
CA GLU A 151 -18.74 -0.85 5.77
C GLU A 151 -20.21 -1.02 6.21
N GLN A 152 -21.14 -1.14 5.26
CA GLN A 152 -22.56 -1.30 5.55
C GLN A 152 -23.03 -2.76 5.51
N ARG A 153 -22.20 -3.67 4.95
CA ARG A 153 -22.52 -5.10 4.88
C ARG A 153 -22.25 -5.80 6.22
N ASP A 154 -22.91 -6.94 6.47
CA ASP A 154 -22.60 -7.81 7.62
C ASP A 154 -21.20 -8.44 7.43
N ASP A 155 -20.94 -9.02 6.26
CA ASP A 155 -19.59 -9.47 5.88
C ASP A 155 -18.78 -8.30 5.33
N LYS A 156 -17.79 -7.87 6.12
CA LYS A 156 -16.87 -6.76 5.79
C LYS A 156 -15.72 -7.20 4.87
N LYS A 157 -15.70 -8.46 4.39
CA LYS A 157 -14.64 -8.89 3.47
C LYS A 157 -14.78 -8.18 2.13
N PRO A 158 -13.71 -7.51 1.66
CA PRO A 158 -13.74 -6.84 0.37
C PRO A 158 -13.93 -7.83 -0.78
N GLN A 159 -14.58 -7.36 -1.84
CA GLN A 159 -14.84 -8.10 -3.07
C GLN A 159 -14.77 -7.18 -4.30
N LEU A 160 -14.69 -7.74 -5.52
CA LEU A 160 -14.53 -6.95 -6.75
C LEU A 160 -15.61 -5.88 -6.94
N SER A 161 -16.84 -6.13 -6.50
CA SER A 161 -17.92 -5.12 -6.56
C SER A 161 -17.67 -3.89 -5.71
N ASP A 162 -16.74 -3.94 -4.74
CA ASP A 162 -16.37 -2.79 -3.93
C ASP A 162 -15.44 -1.81 -4.67
N LEU A 163 -14.90 -2.24 -5.81
CA LEU A 163 -14.22 -1.38 -6.79
C LEU A 163 -15.19 -0.65 -7.74
N ARG A 164 -16.48 -0.63 -7.43
CA ARG A 164 -17.62 -0.35 -8.32
C ARG A 164 -17.65 1.07 -8.92
N GLU A 165 -17.07 2.07 -8.30
CA GLU A 165 -16.95 3.41 -8.90
C GLU A 165 -16.00 3.43 -10.10
N SER A 166 -15.38 2.29 -10.40
CA SER A 166 -14.39 2.13 -11.45
C SER A 166 -14.34 0.66 -11.91
N GLY A 167 -15.40 0.18 -12.54
CA GLY A 167 -15.40 -1.15 -13.21
C GLY A 167 -14.19 -1.35 -14.14
N SER A 168 -13.59 -0.27 -14.60
CA SER A 168 -12.33 -0.27 -15.33
C SER A 168 -11.13 -0.76 -14.52
N ILE A 169 -11.07 -0.51 -13.20
CA ILE A 169 -9.97 -1.03 -12.37
C ILE A 169 -9.95 -2.56 -12.45
N GLU A 170 -11.10 -3.17 -12.24
CA GLU A 170 -11.22 -4.62 -12.37
C GLU A 170 -10.84 -5.10 -13.78
N GLN A 171 -11.34 -4.44 -14.83
CA GLN A 171 -11.09 -4.86 -16.20
C GLN A 171 -9.62 -4.74 -16.61
N ASP A 172 -8.95 -3.66 -16.24
CA ASP A 172 -7.58 -3.36 -16.65
C ASP A 172 -6.53 -4.11 -15.83
N ALA A 173 -6.81 -4.41 -14.55
CA ALA A 173 -5.88 -5.12 -13.68
C ALA A 173 -5.69 -6.59 -14.11
N ASP A 174 -4.46 -7.07 -14.09
CA ASP A 174 -4.13 -8.51 -14.26
C ASP A 174 -4.37 -9.29 -12.97
N VAL A 175 -4.13 -8.63 -11.83
CA VAL A 175 -4.32 -9.18 -10.48
C VAL A 175 -5.03 -8.13 -9.64
N VAL A 176 -6.03 -8.55 -8.87
CA VAL A 176 -6.68 -7.74 -7.84
C VAL A 176 -6.52 -8.44 -6.51
N MET A 177 -5.95 -7.72 -5.55
CA MET A 177 -5.72 -8.20 -4.20
C MET A 177 -6.35 -7.25 -3.20
N PHE A 178 -7.03 -7.80 -2.19
CA PHE A 178 -7.55 -7.04 -1.07
C PHE A 178 -6.78 -7.39 0.20
N VAL A 179 -6.58 -6.39 1.05
CA VAL A 179 -6.06 -6.58 2.40
C VAL A 179 -7.22 -6.51 3.38
N PHE A 180 -7.42 -7.56 4.16
CA PHE A 180 -8.48 -7.64 5.15
C PHE A 180 -7.93 -7.98 6.52
N ARG A 181 -8.40 -7.27 7.55
CA ARG A 181 -8.09 -7.53 8.95
C ARG A 181 -9.39 -7.59 9.74
N GLN A 182 -9.74 -8.79 10.17
CA GLN A 182 -10.95 -9.00 10.98
C GLN A 182 -10.86 -8.25 12.32
N ALA A 183 -9.68 -8.23 12.92
CA ALA A 183 -9.43 -7.52 14.18
C ALA A 183 -9.84 -6.05 14.13
N TYR A 184 -9.61 -5.35 13.02
CA TYR A 184 -10.00 -3.94 12.84
C TYR A 184 -11.50 -3.68 13.06
N TYR A 185 -12.35 -4.64 12.72
CA TYR A 185 -13.79 -4.54 12.89
C TYR A 185 -14.25 -5.02 14.26
N GLU A 186 -13.60 -6.06 14.80
CA GLU A 186 -13.92 -6.60 16.11
C GLU A 186 -13.46 -5.69 17.25
N GLU A 187 -12.35 -4.98 17.12
CA GLU A 187 -11.88 -3.95 18.07
C GLU A 187 -12.97 -2.89 18.38
N LYS A 188 -13.79 -2.56 17.37
CA LYS A 188 -14.89 -1.57 17.52
C LYS A 188 -16.13 -2.11 18.24
N LYS A 189 -16.18 -3.42 18.51
CA LYS A 189 -17.32 -4.11 19.12
C LYS A 189 -17.02 -4.56 20.54
N GLU A 190 -16.00 -4.00 21.18
CA GLU A 190 -15.59 -4.37 22.54
C GLU A 190 -16.77 -4.27 23.50
N PRO A 191 -17.17 -5.38 24.18
CA PRO A 191 -18.25 -5.38 25.15
C PRO A 191 -17.82 -4.72 26.45
N LYS A 192 -18.79 -4.53 27.36
CA LYS A 192 -18.53 -3.93 28.67
C LYS A 192 -17.57 -4.80 29.49
N LEU A 193 -16.52 -4.16 30.02
CA LEU A 193 -15.49 -4.80 30.86
C LEU A 193 -16.15 -5.59 31.99
N GLY A 194 -15.69 -6.84 32.17
CA GLY A 194 -16.15 -7.74 33.25
C GLY A 194 -17.43 -8.53 32.93
N SER A 195 -17.97 -8.41 31.70
CA SER A 195 -19.06 -9.27 31.24
C SER A 195 -18.53 -10.59 30.65
N ILE A 196 -19.40 -11.59 30.51
CA ILE A 196 -19.07 -12.88 29.90
C ILE A 196 -18.70 -12.64 28.42
N GLU A 197 -19.46 -11.79 27.74
CA GLU A 197 -19.25 -11.42 26.36
C GLU A 197 -17.87 -10.75 26.14
N HIS A 198 -17.37 -10.02 27.16
CA HIS A 198 -16.02 -9.44 27.09
C HIS A 198 -14.93 -10.52 27.16
N ALA A 199 -15.12 -11.56 27.97
CA ALA A 199 -14.18 -12.67 28.03
C ALA A 199 -14.12 -13.45 26.69
N GLU A 200 -15.28 -13.71 26.09
CA GLU A 200 -15.37 -14.36 24.78
C GLU A 200 -14.75 -13.48 23.65
N TRP A 201 -15.02 -12.19 23.70
CA TRP A 201 -14.44 -11.22 22.78
C TRP A 201 -12.91 -11.17 22.91
N GLN A 202 -12.38 -11.18 24.13
CA GLN A 202 -10.94 -11.17 24.38
C GLN A 202 -10.27 -12.42 23.84
N GLN A 203 -10.84 -13.59 24.07
CA GLN A 203 -10.35 -14.85 23.48
C GLN A 203 -10.32 -14.78 21.95
N LYS A 204 -11.39 -14.28 21.33
CA LYS A 204 -11.43 -14.08 19.87
C LYS A 204 -10.37 -13.10 19.39
N MET A 205 -10.16 -11.99 20.11
CA MET A 205 -9.13 -11.00 19.77
C MET A 205 -7.71 -11.58 19.85
N ASP A 206 -7.43 -12.43 20.84
CA ASP A 206 -6.13 -13.11 20.96
C ASP A 206 -5.82 -13.96 19.72
N GLU A 207 -6.83 -14.58 19.10
CA GLU A 207 -6.68 -15.40 17.90
C GLU A 207 -6.47 -14.56 16.61
N ILE A 208 -7.17 -13.41 16.50
CA ILE A 208 -7.24 -12.67 15.23
C ILE A 208 -6.40 -11.38 15.21
N SER A 209 -5.93 -10.87 16.34
CA SER A 209 -5.27 -9.55 16.44
C SER A 209 -4.03 -9.43 15.54
N ARG A 210 -3.30 -10.53 15.37
CA ARG A 210 -2.09 -10.60 14.53
C ARG A 210 -2.33 -11.16 13.14
N VAL A 211 -3.57 -11.42 12.75
CA VAL A 211 -3.88 -12.03 11.46
C VAL A 211 -4.38 -10.98 10.48
N ALA A 212 -3.79 -10.95 9.30
CA ALA A 212 -4.33 -10.29 8.13
C ALA A 212 -4.51 -11.30 6.99
N GLU A 213 -5.50 -11.07 6.14
CA GLU A 213 -5.74 -11.88 4.94
C GLU A 213 -5.41 -11.05 3.70
N ILE A 214 -4.63 -11.61 2.79
CA ILE A 214 -4.48 -11.13 1.42
C ILE A 214 -5.41 -11.97 0.57
N ILE A 215 -6.46 -11.35 0.04
CA ILE A 215 -7.49 -12.01 -0.77
C ILE A 215 -7.18 -11.71 -2.24
N ILE A 216 -6.77 -12.73 -2.99
CA ILE A 216 -6.55 -12.64 -4.45
C ILE A 216 -7.88 -12.96 -5.10
N ASP A 217 -8.62 -11.93 -5.50
CA ASP A 217 -10.00 -12.08 -6.01
C ASP A 217 -10.06 -12.09 -7.56
N LYS A 218 -9.00 -11.61 -8.19
CA LYS A 218 -8.76 -11.73 -9.64
C LYS A 218 -7.30 -12.04 -9.93
N GLN A 219 -7.06 -13.00 -10.82
CA GLN A 219 -5.75 -13.30 -11.38
C GLN A 219 -5.90 -13.86 -12.80
N ARG A 220 -5.34 -13.15 -13.80
CA ARG A 220 -5.51 -13.56 -15.23
C ARG A 220 -4.79 -14.86 -15.57
N HIS A 221 -3.66 -15.13 -14.93
CA HIS A 221 -2.76 -16.22 -15.28
C HIS A 221 -2.54 -17.22 -14.12
N GLY A 222 -3.46 -17.26 -13.15
CA GLY A 222 -3.35 -18.16 -12.00
C GLY A 222 -4.66 -18.25 -11.22
N PRO A 223 -4.69 -19.08 -10.18
CA PRO A 223 -5.86 -19.25 -9.34
C PRO A 223 -6.09 -18.04 -8.44
N THR A 224 -7.35 -17.79 -8.12
CA THR A 224 -7.74 -16.92 -7.00
C THR A 224 -7.57 -17.67 -5.68
N GLY A 225 -7.51 -16.94 -4.57
CA GLY A 225 -7.34 -17.58 -3.26
C GLY A 225 -7.09 -16.58 -2.13
N LYS A 226 -6.74 -17.11 -0.96
CA LYS A 226 -6.49 -16.31 0.24
C LYS A 226 -5.19 -16.76 0.89
N VAL A 227 -4.40 -15.79 1.32
CA VAL A 227 -3.16 -16.03 2.07
C VAL A 227 -3.27 -15.33 3.41
N LYS A 228 -3.07 -16.07 4.50
CA LYS A 228 -2.95 -15.46 5.84
C LYS A 228 -1.52 -15.01 6.04
N VAL A 229 -1.36 -13.82 6.56
CA VAL A 229 -0.08 -13.20 6.91
C VAL A 229 -0.14 -12.66 8.33
N GLU A 230 0.98 -12.64 9.03
CA GLU A 230 1.08 -12.02 10.33
C GLU A 230 1.10 -10.49 10.17
N PHE A 231 0.41 -9.78 11.06
CA PHE A 231 0.41 -8.32 11.12
C PHE A 231 0.76 -7.81 12.51
N GLU A 232 1.85 -7.10 12.63
CA GLU A 232 2.27 -6.41 13.85
C GLU A 232 1.72 -4.97 13.84
N ALA A 233 0.58 -4.74 14.48
CA ALA A 233 -0.12 -3.45 14.46
C ALA A 233 0.74 -2.29 15.00
N MET A 234 1.56 -2.56 16.03
CA MET A 234 2.44 -1.58 16.68
C MET A 234 3.41 -0.91 15.70
N TYR A 235 3.88 -1.66 14.70
CA TYR A 235 4.85 -1.19 13.70
C TYR A 235 4.25 -1.16 12.29
N THR A 236 2.97 -1.44 12.15
CA THR A 236 2.26 -1.55 10.85
C THR A 236 2.98 -2.52 9.88
N LYS A 237 3.52 -3.61 10.41
CA LYS A 237 4.38 -4.55 9.69
C LYS A 237 3.63 -5.82 9.34
N PHE A 238 3.75 -6.24 8.07
CA PHE A 238 3.34 -7.56 7.61
C PHE A 238 4.54 -8.51 7.56
N LYS A 239 4.31 -9.79 7.93
CA LYS A 239 5.28 -10.89 7.85
C LYS A 239 4.72 -12.07 7.07
#